data_a9ee5431a49604289d7a39bc177d48be
#
_entry.id   a9ee5431a49604289d7a39bc177d48be
#
_cell.length_a   1.000
_cell.length_b   1.000
_cell.length_c   1.000
_cell.angle_alpha   90.00
_cell.angle_beta   90.00
_cell.angle_gamma   90.00
#
_symmetry.space_group_name_H-M   'P 1'
#
loop_
_entity.id
_entity.type
_entity.pdbx_description
1 polymer ?
#
loop_
_entity_poly.entity_id
_entity_poly.type
_entity_poly.pdbx_seq_one_letter_code
_entity_poly.pdbx_strand_id
1 'polypeptide(L)'
;MNSEQLIKSENIYFDNIKFNAVSKDLKFTNIEEGPEVETTKKLVKDWFNNNVKIDGFDGNLSINVTSIDISKIKKDEYYRFEINISIEFLETNEVLNKRKIYKINSIEYGDIEGSFSIKDTENLNKNIISNSLKSINQKVSVM
;
A
#
# COMPACT_ATOMS: atom_id res chain seq x y z
N MET A 1 -19.32 -21.47 -2.48
CA MET A 1 -18.45 -21.05 -2.88
C MET A 1 -17.60 -21.01 -2.40
N ASN A 2 -17.39 -20.80 -2.71
CA ASN A 2 -16.51 -20.81 -2.21
C ASN A 2 -15.41 -20.21 -2.12
N SER A 3 -14.34 -20.85 -1.71
CA SER A 3 -13.17 -20.12 -1.42
C SER A 3 -12.49 -19.58 -2.66
N GLU A 4 -12.72 -20.18 -3.74
CA GLU A 4 -12.19 -19.69 -5.01
C GLU A 4 -12.72 -18.31 -5.35
N GLN A 5 -14.00 -18.10 -5.10
CA GLN A 5 -14.59 -16.79 -5.35
C GLN A 5 -13.98 -15.77 -4.41
N LEU A 6 -13.74 -16.18 -3.16
CA LEU A 6 -13.10 -15.28 -2.21
C LEU A 6 -11.71 -14.89 -2.68
N ILE A 7 -10.95 -15.86 -3.19
CA ILE A 7 -9.63 -15.55 -3.72
C ILE A 7 -9.71 -14.57 -4.85
N LYS A 8 -10.69 -14.74 -5.74
CA LYS A 8 -10.87 -13.82 -6.84
C LYS A 8 -11.25 -12.44 -6.35
N SER A 9 -12.12 -12.38 -5.33
CA SER A 9 -12.51 -11.09 -4.78
C SER A 9 -11.37 -10.43 -4.04
N GLU A 10 -10.38 -11.20 -3.64
CA GLU A 10 -9.18 -10.66 -3.01
C GLU A 10 -8.20 -10.11 -4.02
N ASN A 11 -8.44 -10.33 -5.31
CA ASN A 11 -7.62 -9.71 -6.32
C ASN A 11 -7.76 -8.20 -6.17
N ILE A 12 -6.65 -7.58 -5.88
CA ILE A 12 -6.63 -6.16 -5.62
C ILE A 12 -6.76 -5.44 -6.94
N TYR A 13 -7.71 -4.55 -6.99
CA TYR A 13 -7.97 -3.78 -8.19
C TYR A 13 -7.72 -2.31 -7.88
N PHE A 14 -6.76 -1.73 -8.56
CA PHE A 14 -6.44 -0.31 -8.41
C PHE A 14 -6.56 0.38 -9.74
N ASP A 15 -7.03 1.62 -9.69
CA ASP A 15 -6.95 2.46 -10.87
C ASP A 15 -5.48 2.80 -11.11
N ASN A 16 -5.12 2.91 -12.38
CA ASN A 16 -3.77 3.33 -12.72
C ASN A 16 -3.58 4.80 -12.39
N ILE A 17 -2.39 5.12 -11.88
CA ILE A 17 -1.97 6.50 -11.68
C ILE A 17 -0.83 6.75 -12.67
N LYS A 18 -0.89 7.87 -13.34
CA LYS A 18 0.13 8.22 -14.35
C LYS A 18 0.93 9.41 -13.90
N PHE A 19 2.23 9.29 -14.01
CA PHE A 19 3.16 10.36 -13.68
C PHE A 19 3.96 10.76 -14.91
N ASN A 20 4.28 12.04 -15.00
CA ASN A 20 5.14 12.56 -16.07
C ASN A 20 6.59 12.33 -15.67
N ALA A 21 7.11 11.18 -16.03
CA ALA A 21 8.49 10.79 -15.70
C ALA A 21 8.97 9.75 -16.71
N VAL A 22 10.28 9.60 -16.82
CA VAL A 22 10.88 8.58 -17.69
C VAL A 22 11.35 7.39 -16.87
N SER A 23 11.47 7.53 -15.56
CA SER A 23 11.91 6.44 -14.70
C SER A 23 11.19 6.52 -13.37
N LYS A 24 11.12 5.37 -12.70
CA LYS A 24 10.52 5.29 -11.37
C LYS A 24 11.31 4.29 -10.53
N ASP A 25 11.33 4.52 -9.23
CA ASP A 25 11.94 3.58 -8.30
C ASP A 25 11.14 3.55 -7.01
N LEU A 26 11.25 2.43 -6.32
CA LEU A 26 10.56 2.18 -5.07
C LEU A 26 11.58 1.69 -4.06
N LYS A 27 11.50 2.24 -2.84
CA LYS A 27 12.34 1.76 -1.75
C LYS A 27 11.58 1.75 -0.45
N PHE A 28 12.10 1.00 0.50
CA PHE A 28 11.57 0.91 1.86
C PHE A 28 12.69 1.35 2.80
N THR A 29 12.38 2.24 3.72
CA THR A 29 13.37 2.82 4.61
C THR A 29 12.95 2.63 6.06
N ASN A 30 13.83 2.01 6.87
CA ASN A 30 13.61 1.83 8.30
C ASN A 30 12.33 1.06 8.62
N ILE A 31 12.08 0.01 7.85
CA ILE A 31 10.91 -0.83 8.06
C ILE A 31 11.33 -2.07 8.84
N GLU A 32 10.63 -2.34 9.94
CA GLU A 32 10.91 -3.53 10.76
C GLU A 32 10.45 -4.78 10.01
N GLU A 33 11.18 -5.87 10.22
CA GLU A 33 10.85 -7.13 9.58
C GLU A 33 9.69 -7.82 10.30
N GLY A 34 8.96 -8.64 9.56
CA GLY A 34 7.87 -9.44 10.10
C GLY A 34 7.03 -10.02 8.98
N PRO A 35 6.26 -11.10 9.26
CA PRO A 35 5.49 -11.75 8.20
C PRO A 35 4.46 -10.83 7.55
N GLU A 36 3.74 -10.04 8.36
CA GLU A 36 2.74 -9.12 7.83
C GLU A 36 3.40 -8.00 7.04
N VAL A 37 4.59 -7.59 7.47
CA VAL A 37 5.35 -6.57 6.79
C VAL A 37 5.79 -7.07 5.42
N GLU A 38 6.23 -8.32 5.32
CA GLU A 38 6.62 -8.90 4.04
C GLU A 38 5.45 -8.97 3.08
N THR A 39 4.27 -9.34 3.58
CA THR A 39 3.05 -9.34 2.76
C THR A 39 2.75 -7.93 2.26
N THR A 40 2.87 -6.94 3.15
CA THR A 40 2.63 -5.55 2.79
C THR A 40 3.60 -5.08 1.72
N LYS A 41 4.88 -5.38 1.89
CA LYS A 41 5.90 -5.01 0.90
C LYS A 41 5.58 -5.60 -0.46
N LYS A 42 5.16 -6.86 -0.49
CA LYS A 42 4.83 -7.52 -1.75
C LYS A 42 3.67 -6.82 -2.44
N LEU A 43 2.62 -6.49 -1.69
CA LEU A 43 1.45 -5.82 -2.25
C LEU A 43 1.82 -4.42 -2.75
N VAL A 44 2.67 -3.72 -2.02
CA VAL A 44 3.15 -2.41 -2.45
C VAL A 44 3.95 -2.53 -3.74
N LYS A 45 4.82 -3.54 -3.84
CA LYS A 45 5.60 -3.76 -5.06
C LYS A 45 4.70 -4.08 -6.24
N ASP A 46 3.67 -4.89 -6.03
CA ASP A 46 2.73 -5.22 -7.09
C ASP A 46 1.97 -3.98 -7.56
N TRP A 47 1.51 -3.16 -6.61
CA TRP A 47 0.85 -1.90 -6.93
C TRP A 47 1.79 -0.98 -7.73
N PHE A 48 3.03 -0.84 -7.27
CA PHE A 48 4.02 -0.01 -7.95
C PHE A 48 4.28 -0.48 -9.38
N ASN A 49 4.44 -1.79 -9.55
CA ASN A 49 4.73 -2.35 -10.87
C ASN A 49 3.55 -2.30 -11.82
N ASN A 50 2.35 -2.50 -11.31
CA ASN A 50 1.17 -2.69 -12.14
C ASN A 50 0.33 -1.44 -12.32
N ASN A 51 0.34 -0.53 -11.35
CA ASN A 51 -0.60 0.59 -11.34
C ASN A 51 0.04 1.96 -11.32
N VAL A 52 1.29 2.07 -10.92
CA VAL A 52 2.01 3.33 -10.98
C VAL A 52 2.69 3.40 -12.34
N LYS A 53 2.08 4.18 -13.23
CA LYS A 53 2.55 4.29 -14.61
C LYS A 53 3.32 5.57 -14.82
N ILE A 54 4.33 5.50 -15.68
CA ILE A 54 5.08 6.68 -16.06
C ILE A 54 4.94 6.88 -17.57
N ASP A 55 4.85 8.16 -17.96
CA ASP A 55 4.67 8.52 -19.36
C ASP A 55 5.16 9.95 -19.52
N GLY A 56 6.42 10.10 -19.95
CA GLY A 56 7.02 11.41 -20.08
C GLY A 56 8.36 11.34 -20.77
N PHE A 57 8.94 12.51 -20.97
CA PHE A 57 10.23 12.64 -21.65
C PHE A 57 11.36 12.99 -20.70
N ASP A 58 11.02 13.34 -19.46
CA ASP A 58 11.99 13.80 -18.49
C ASP A 58 11.45 13.61 -17.09
N GLY A 59 12.36 13.47 -16.15
CA GLY A 59 11.98 13.40 -14.75
C GLY A 59 12.04 12.00 -14.18
N ASN A 60 12.01 11.96 -12.88
CA ASN A 60 12.08 10.71 -12.14
C ASN A 60 11.07 10.72 -11.01
N LEU A 61 10.42 9.58 -10.80
CA LEU A 61 9.51 9.39 -9.67
C LEU A 61 10.16 8.42 -8.69
N SER A 62 10.41 8.90 -7.48
CA SER A 62 10.89 8.04 -6.39
C SER A 62 9.78 7.89 -5.36
N ILE A 63 9.47 6.65 -5.01
CA ILE A 63 8.50 6.35 -3.97
C ILE A 63 9.23 5.66 -2.84
N ASN A 64 9.10 6.21 -1.64
CA ASN A 64 9.77 5.69 -0.46
C ASN A 64 8.74 5.38 0.61
N VAL A 65 8.62 4.10 0.96
CA VAL A 65 7.76 3.68 2.06
C VAL A 65 8.55 3.87 3.34
N THR A 66 8.10 4.80 4.17
CA THR A 66 8.84 5.21 5.35
C THR A 66 8.34 4.56 6.64
N SER A 67 7.13 4.02 6.64
CA SER A 67 6.67 3.22 7.78
C SER A 67 5.61 2.23 7.35
N ILE A 68 5.64 1.07 7.98
CA ILE A 68 4.61 0.04 7.92
C ILE A 68 4.46 -0.46 9.34
N ASP A 69 3.38 -0.07 10.00
CA ASP A 69 3.12 -0.47 11.37
C ASP A 69 1.83 -1.29 11.40
N ILE A 70 1.94 -2.49 11.90
CA ILE A 70 0.82 -3.42 11.98
C ILE A 70 0.65 -3.82 13.43
N SER A 71 -0.54 -3.62 13.97
CA SER A 71 -0.82 -3.95 15.35
C SER A 71 -2.06 -4.80 15.48
N LYS A 72 -2.09 -5.59 16.55
CA LYS A 72 -3.21 -6.43 16.90
C LYS A 72 -3.66 -6.00 18.28
N ILE A 73 -4.89 -5.54 18.37
CA ILE A 73 -5.42 -4.99 19.61
C ILE A 73 -6.57 -5.88 20.07
N LYS A 74 -6.47 -6.38 21.30
CA LYS A 74 -7.53 -7.19 21.88
C LYS A 74 -8.62 -6.29 22.43
N LYS A 75 -9.85 -6.52 21.97
CA LYS A 75 -11.03 -5.86 22.49
C LYS A 75 -11.83 -6.88 23.30
N ASP A 76 -13.01 -6.52 23.79
CA ASP A 76 -13.77 -7.39 24.67
C ASP A 76 -14.13 -8.74 24.03
N GLU A 77 -14.67 -8.70 22.82
CA GLU A 77 -15.15 -9.92 22.17
C GLU A 77 -14.54 -10.12 20.78
N TYR A 78 -13.54 -9.30 20.40
CA TYR A 78 -12.94 -9.38 19.09
C TYR A 78 -11.52 -8.86 19.15
N TYR A 79 -10.79 -9.08 18.05
CA TYR A 79 -9.46 -8.49 17.86
C TYR A 79 -9.54 -7.50 16.71
N ARG A 80 -8.86 -6.39 16.88
CA ARG A 80 -8.72 -5.38 15.84
C ARG A 80 -7.31 -5.42 15.29
N PHE A 81 -7.21 -5.57 14.00
CA PHE A 81 -5.93 -5.46 13.29
C PHE A 81 -5.89 -4.10 12.63
N GLU A 82 -4.80 -3.40 12.80
CA GLU A 82 -4.65 -2.05 12.31
C GLU A 82 -3.36 -1.93 11.54
N ILE A 83 -3.40 -1.25 10.40
CA ILE A 83 -2.19 -0.99 9.62
C ILE A 83 -2.06 0.50 9.38
N ASN A 84 -0.84 0.99 9.51
CA ASN A 84 -0.49 2.38 9.24
C ASN A 84 0.66 2.36 8.25
N ILE A 85 0.43 2.91 7.07
CA ILE A 85 1.43 2.98 6.01
C ILE A 85 1.70 4.45 5.70
N SER A 86 2.97 4.82 5.68
CA SER A 86 3.38 6.16 5.26
C SER A 86 4.28 6.04 4.04
N ILE A 87 3.96 6.80 3.01
CA ILE A 87 4.69 6.79 1.75
C ILE A 87 5.03 8.21 1.36
N GLU A 88 6.28 8.40 0.95
CA GLU A 88 6.76 9.68 0.46
C GLU A 88 6.97 9.59 -1.05
N PHE A 89 6.48 10.58 -1.77
CA PHE A 89 6.64 10.68 -3.21
C PHE A 89 7.57 11.84 -3.52
N LEU A 90 8.52 11.61 -4.41
CA LEU A 90 9.43 12.64 -4.89
C LEU A 90 9.40 12.64 -6.41
N GLU A 91 8.91 13.72 -6.99
CA GLU A 91 8.92 13.93 -8.43
C GLU A 91 9.95 14.99 -8.76
N THR A 92 10.89 14.65 -9.63
CA THR A 92 11.91 15.60 -10.08
C THR A 92 11.82 15.76 -11.58
N ASN A 93 12.14 16.95 -12.05
CA ASN A 93 12.20 17.26 -13.47
C ASN A 93 13.36 18.22 -13.68
N GLU A 94 14.44 17.72 -14.27
CA GLU A 94 15.67 18.50 -14.43
C GLU A 94 15.53 19.59 -15.47
N VAL A 95 14.81 19.31 -16.55
CA VAL A 95 14.62 20.31 -17.61
C VAL A 95 13.93 21.56 -17.06
N LEU A 96 12.88 21.34 -16.26
CA LEU A 96 12.14 22.45 -15.66
C LEU A 96 12.71 22.87 -14.31
N ASN A 97 13.73 22.17 -13.83
CA ASN A 97 14.34 22.40 -12.52
C ASN A 97 13.27 22.42 -11.43
N LYS A 98 12.36 21.44 -11.46
CA LYS A 98 11.27 21.34 -10.50
C LYS A 98 11.42 20.11 -9.65
N ARG A 99 10.94 20.24 -8.41
CA ARG A 99 10.98 19.17 -7.43
C ARG A 99 9.71 19.25 -6.61
N LYS A 100 8.99 18.14 -6.53
CA LYS A 100 7.76 18.08 -5.75
C LYS A 100 7.87 16.92 -4.78
N ILE A 101 7.69 17.21 -3.49
CA ILE A 101 7.71 16.20 -2.43
C ILE A 101 6.37 16.25 -1.72
N TYR A 102 5.78 15.08 -1.50
CA TYR A 102 4.57 14.99 -0.70
C TYR A 102 4.51 13.65 0.01
N LYS A 103 3.82 13.63 1.12
CA LYS A 103 3.68 12.44 1.94
C LYS A 103 2.22 12.08 2.08
N ILE A 104 1.95 10.77 2.04
CA ILE A 104 0.61 10.26 2.25
C ILE A 104 0.67 9.22 3.35
N ASN A 105 -0.23 9.35 4.29
CA ASN A 105 -0.38 8.40 5.39
C ASN A 105 -1.75 7.79 5.29
N SER A 106 -1.84 6.48 5.50
CA SER A 106 -3.10 5.77 5.49
C SER A 106 -3.17 4.84 6.69
N ILE A 107 -4.28 4.91 7.40
CA ILE A 107 -4.55 4.03 8.53
C ILE A 107 -5.84 3.29 8.22
N GLU A 108 -5.79 1.96 8.30
CA GLU A 108 -6.94 1.11 8.08
C GLU A 108 -7.00 0.05 9.15
N TYR A 109 -8.20 -0.45 9.43
CA TYR A 109 -8.34 -1.50 10.41
C TYR A 109 -9.42 -2.48 9.99
N GLY A 110 -9.37 -3.66 10.59
CA GLY A 110 -10.38 -4.68 10.42
C GLY A 110 -10.54 -5.46 11.70
N ASP A 111 -11.74 -5.91 11.97
CA ASP A 111 -12.07 -6.64 13.19
C ASP A 111 -12.37 -8.09 12.86
N ILE A 112 -12.01 -8.99 13.77
CA ILE A 112 -12.29 -10.40 13.65
C ILE A 112 -12.80 -10.91 14.99
N GLU A 113 -13.94 -11.61 14.96
CA GLU A 113 -14.61 -12.06 16.15
C GLU A 113 -14.34 -13.54 16.44
N GLY A 114 -14.46 -13.90 17.70
CA GLY A 114 -14.46 -15.28 18.15
C GLY A 114 -13.16 -16.01 17.87
N SER A 115 -13.30 -17.31 17.64
CA SER A 115 -12.17 -18.14 17.26
C SER A 115 -11.87 -17.95 15.79
N PHE A 116 -10.62 -17.76 15.48
CA PHE A 116 -10.21 -17.56 14.09
C PHE A 116 -8.90 -18.31 13.83
N SER A 117 -8.72 -18.70 12.58
CA SER A 117 -7.53 -19.41 12.16
C SER A 117 -6.44 -18.44 11.71
N ILE A 118 -5.25 -18.97 11.51
CA ILE A 118 -4.16 -18.18 10.94
C ILE A 118 -4.55 -17.66 9.56
N LYS A 119 -5.25 -18.49 8.79
CA LYS A 119 -5.69 -18.09 7.46
C LYS A 119 -6.68 -16.93 7.52
N ASP A 120 -7.58 -16.93 8.49
CA ASP A 120 -8.52 -15.84 8.67
C ASP A 120 -7.77 -14.53 8.93
N THR A 121 -6.75 -14.59 9.77
CA THR A 121 -5.90 -13.45 10.07
C THR A 121 -5.18 -12.96 8.83
N GLU A 122 -4.62 -13.87 8.04
CA GLU A 122 -3.93 -13.52 6.81
C GLU A 122 -4.86 -12.83 5.82
N ASN A 123 -6.08 -13.35 5.68
CA ASN A 123 -7.06 -12.77 4.78
C ASN A 123 -7.46 -11.37 5.23
N LEU A 124 -7.67 -11.20 6.53
CA LEU A 124 -8.01 -9.90 7.07
C LEU A 124 -6.89 -8.91 6.84
N ASN A 125 -5.65 -9.31 7.10
CA ASN A 125 -4.50 -8.44 6.88
C ASN A 125 -4.40 -8.01 5.43
N LYS A 126 -4.58 -8.94 4.49
CA LYS A 126 -4.56 -8.60 3.07
C LYS A 126 -5.63 -7.59 2.73
N ASN A 127 -6.82 -7.74 3.30
CA ASN A 127 -7.92 -6.82 3.03
C ASN A 127 -7.61 -5.41 3.53
N ILE A 128 -7.10 -5.27 4.74
CA ILE A 128 -6.80 -3.94 5.28
C ILE A 128 -5.62 -3.31 4.57
N ILE A 129 -4.63 -4.10 4.16
CA ILE A 129 -3.51 -3.60 3.37
C ILE A 129 -4.02 -3.10 2.01
N SER A 130 -4.89 -3.87 1.38
CA SER A 130 -5.48 -3.48 0.09
C SER A 130 -6.26 -2.18 0.21
N ASN A 131 -7.05 -2.07 1.27
CA ASN A 131 -7.83 -0.85 1.50
C ASN A 131 -6.92 0.34 1.75
N SER A 132 -5.82 0.12 2.45
CA SER A 132 -4.84 1.16 2.69
C SER A 132 -4.22 1.64 1.39
N LEU A 133 -3.83 0.72 0.51
CA LEU A 133 -3.24 1.07 -0.77
C LEU A 133 -4.25 1.76 -1.68
N LYS A 134 -5.51 1.34 -1.65
CA LYS A 134 -6.56 2.03 -2.41
C LYS A 134 -6.73 3.46 -1.94
N SER A 135 -6.69 3.68 -0.63
CA SER A 135 -6.77 5.02 -0.07
C SER A 135 -5.60 5.89 -0.52
N ILE A 136 -4.39 5.33 -0.49
CA ILE A 136 -3.20 6.04 -0.96
C ILE A 136 -3.33 6.37 -2.45
N ASN A 137 -3.77 5.39 -3.23
CA ASN A 137 -3.95 5.55 -4.67
C ASN A 137 -4.91 6.70 -4.99
N GLN A 138 -6.02 6.76 -4.27
CA GLN A 138 -7.01 7.83 -4.46
C GLN A 138 -6.44 9.20 -4.09
N LYS A 139 -5.71 9.27 -2.99
CA LYS A 139 -5.14 10.54 -2.56
C LYS A 139 -4.12 11.06 -3.56
N VAL A 140 -3.31 10.15 -4.11
CA VAL A 140 -2.33 10.53 -5.13
C VAL A 140 -3.02 11.01 -6.40
N SER A 141 -4.09 10.34 -6.81
CA SER A 141 -4.74 10.64 -8.08
C SER A 141 -5.40 12.03 -8.10
N VAL A 142 -5.65 12.63 -6.94
CA VAL A 142 -6.23 13.97 -6.87
C VAL A 142 -5.19 15.05 -6.55
N MET A 143 -3.95 14.65 -6.47
CA MET A 143 -2.86 15.62 -6.26
C MET A 143 -2.29 16.03 -7.61
#